data_962f4cd9195ff40aacef947a466b2df5
#
_entry.id   962f4cd9195ff40aacef947a466b2df5
#
_cell.length_a   1.000
_cell.length_b   1.000
_cell.length_c   1.000
_cell.angle_alpha   90.00
_cell.angle_beta   90.00
_cell.angle_gamma   90.00
#
_symmetry.space_group_name_H-M   'P 1'
#
loop_
_entity.id
_entity.type
_entity.pdbx_description
1 polymer ?
#
loop_
_entity_poly.entity_id
_entity_poly.type
_entity_poly.pdbx_seq_one_letter_code
_entity_poly.pdbx_strand_id
1 'polypeptide(L)'
;MSAPKPGNVHRGADFEDLTFYDFIQSAVAIGSVFERHQVLSLGQLVFAAVEATRSVVSTNTNLGLILLMAPLAKAGTPDSEGVRAVLTELQPEDAELVYLAINSSKAGGLGDVVEMDVAERAPKSLLAAMEHASERDFIAAQYVNGFDDILSVAAPKLYQNQQAGLSQIDAIVRTHVELMSLYPDTLIARKCGDE
;
A
#
# COMPACT_ATOMS: atom_id res chain seq x y z
N MET A 1 9.39 6.69 6.23
CA MET A 1 9.45 6.82 7.71
C MET A 1 10.17 8.08 8.17
N SER A 2 11.22 8.54 7.50
CA SER A 2 11.94 9.76 7.90
C SER A 2 11.16 11.06 7.67
N ALA A 3 10.22 11.08 6.73
CA ALA A 3 9.38 12.23 6.44
C ALA A 3 8.09 12.19 7.28
N PRO A 4 7.73 13.28 7.97
CA PRO A 4 6.49 13.35 8.75
C PRO A 4 5.28 13.41 7.80
N LYS A 5 4.53 12.32 7.74
CA LYS A 5 3.26 12.30 7.01
C LYS A 5 2.19 13.00 7.86
N PRO A 6 1.51 14.05 7.36
CA PRO A 6 0.37 14.65 8.07
C PRO A 6 -0.69 13.60 8.41
N GLY A 7 -1.18 13.62 9.65
CA GLY A 7 -2.21 12.67 10.13
C GLY A 7 -1.72 11.26 10.43
N ASN A 8 -0.40 11.02 10.50
CA ASN A 8 0.14 9.70 10.86
C ASN A 8 1.31 9.84 11.85
N VAL A 9 1.70 8.71 12.44
CA VAL A 9 2.87 8.59 13.31
C VAL A 9 4.14 9.02 12.58
N HIS A 10 4.99 9.76 13.25
CA HIS A 10 6.32 10.13 12.80
C HIS A 10 7.26 10.31 14.00
N ARG A 11 8.56 10.52 13.76
CA ARG A 11 9.60 10.55 14.79
C ARG A 11 9.34 11.50 15.97
N GLY A 12 8.50 12.49 15.81
CA GLY A 12 8.14 13.47 16.85
C GLY A 12 6.73 13.32 17.41
N ALA A 13 5.93 12.35 16.94
CA ALA A 13 4.56 12.14 17.39
C ALA A 13 4.14 10.68 17.21
N ASP A 14 3.95 10.00 18.33
CA ASP A 14 3.38 8.66 18.41
C ASP A 14 1.87 8.74 18.70
N PHE A 15 1.14 7.67 18.42
CA PHE A 15 -0.21 7.44 18.91
C PHE A 15 -0.17 6.55 20.16
N GLU A 16 -1.28 6.42 20.88
CA GLU A 16 -1.34 5.59 22.10
C GLU A 16 -1.06 4.11 21.81
N ASP A 17 -1.51 3.62 20.65
CA ASP A 17 -1.44 2.22 20.23
C ASP A 17 -0.46 1.95 19.09
N LEU A 18 0.26 2.98 18.62
CA LEU A 18 1.10 2.90 17.44
C LEU A 18 2.28 3.89 17.52
N THR A 19 3.50 3.38 17.51
CA THR A 19 4.70 4.18 17.67
C THR A 19 5.55 4.25 16.40
N PHE A 20 6.44 5.22 16.32
CA PHE A 20 7.44 5.30 15.25
C PHE A 20 8.32 4.05 15.17
N TYR A 21 8.61 3.41 16.31
CA TYR A 21 9.39 2.18 16.34
C TYR A 21 8.67 1.01 15.67
N ASP A 22 7.36 0.90 15.80
CA ASP A 22 6.58 -0.15 15.13
C ASP A 22 6.74 -0.06 13.61
N PHE A 23 6.76 1.15 13.06
CA PHE A 23 7.02 1.36 11.62
C PHE A 23 8.45 0.99 11.21
N ILE A 24 9.45 1.29 12.05
CA ILE A 24 10.84 0.92 11.77
C ILE A 24 11.01 -0.60 11.81
N GLN A 25 10.49 -1.26 12.84
CA GLN A 25 10.54 -2.72 12.97
C GLN A 25 9.87 -3.41 11.78
N SER A 26 8.69 -2.94 11.39
CA SER A 26 7.96 -3.44 10.23
C SER A 26 8.77 -3.27 8.92
N ALA A 27 9.38 -2.10 8.72
CA ALA A 27 10.18 -1.83 7.53
C ALA A 27 11.42 -2.74 7.45
N VAL A 28 12.08 -3.01 8.59
CA VAL A 28 13.21 -3.94 8.66
C VAL A 28 12.76 -5.38 8.40
N ALA A 29 11.65 -5.80 9.00
CA ALA A 29 11.13 -7.16 8.90
C ALA A 29 10.80 -7.56 7.45
N ILE A 30 10.21 -6.66 6.65
CA ILE A 30 9.86 -6.96 5.27
C ILE A 30 11.05 -6.97 4.31
N GLY A 31 12.20 -6.41 4.69
CA GLY A 31 13.37 -6.28 3.82
C GLY A 31 13.80 -7.61 3.20
N SER A 32 14.06 -8.62 4.03
CA SER A 32 14.46 -9.96 3.60
C SER A 32 13.41 -10.69 2.75
N VAL A 33 12.14 -10.35 2.93
CA VAL A 33 11.05 -10.90 2.11
C VAL A 33 11.10 -10.27 0.72
N PHE A 34 11.25 -8.95 0.62
CA PHE A 34 11.33 -8.24 -0.66
C PHE A 34 12.58 -8.59 -1.48
N GLU A 35 13.70 -8.99 -0.85
CA GLU A 35 14.85 -9.55 -1.55
C GLU A 35 14.50 -10.79 -2.41
N ARG A 36 13.41 -11.47 -2.06
CA ARG A 36 12.92 -12.66 -2.77
C ARG A 36 11.81 -12.35 -3.80
N HIS A 37 11.57 -11.09 -4.13
CA HIS A 37 10.48 -10.67 -5.01
C HIS A 37 10.46 -11.39 -6.38
N GLN A 38 11.61 -11.78 -6.92
CA GLN A 38 11.68 -12.45 -8.21
C GLN A 38 11.20 -13.92 -8.16
N VAL A 39 11.38 -14.60 -7.02
CA VAL A 39 11.07 -16.04 -6.89
C VAL A 39 9.69 -16.28 -6.29
N LEU A 40 9.12 -15.33 -5.56
CA LEU A 40 7.80 -15.42 -4.97
C LEU A 40 6.74 -14.94 -5.99
N SER A 41 5.55 -15.56 -6.00
CA SER A 41 4.40 -14.96 -6.67
C SER A 41 3.99 -13.65 -5.98
N LEU A 42 3.12 -12.85 -6.59
CA LEU A 42 2.67 -11.59 -5.96
C LEU A 42 1.97 -11.87 -4.64
N GLY A 43 1.05 -12.83 -4.61
CA GLY A 43 0.34 -13.20 -3.38
C GLY A 43 1.26 -13.73 -2.29
N GLN A 44 2.24 -14.57 -2.66
CA GLN A 44 3.26 -15.07 -1.74
C GLN A 44 4.12 -13.93 -1.15
N LEU A 45 4.52 -12.97 -1.98
CA LEU A 45 5.30 -11.81 -1.54
C LEU A 45 4.52 -10.95 -0.54
N VAL A 46 3.26 -10.64 -0.86
CA VAL A 46 2.38 -9.84 0.01
C VAL A 46 2.13 -10.58 1.33
N PHE A 47 1.74 -11.86 1.28
CA PHE A 47 1.44 -12.65 2.46
C PHE A 47 2.66 -12.79 3.37
N ALA A 48 3.82 -13.16 2.82
CA ALA A 48 5.04 -13.29 3.59
C ALA A 48 5.49 -11.95 4.22
N ALA A 49 5.33 -10.82 3.52
CA ALA A 49 5.66 -9.51 4.06
C ALA A 49 4.73 -9.09 5.21
N VAL A 50 3.43 -9.37 5.11
CA VAL A 50 2.48 -9.13 6.20
C VAL A 50 2.80 -10.02 7.41
N GLU A 51 3.07 -11.29 7.21
CA GLU A 51 3.44 -12.21 8.30
C GLU A 51 4.78 -11.80 8.96
N ALA A 52 5.77 -11.35 8.18
CA ALA A 52 7.01 -10.81 8.72
C ALA A 52 6.75 -9.57 9.60
N THR A 53 5.88 -8.65 9.16
CA THR A 53 5.46 -7.50 9.96
C THR A 53 4.80 -7.95 11.27
N ARG A 54 3.84 -8.87 11.19
CA ARG A 54 3.11 -9.38 12.36
C ARG A 54 3.99 -10.12 13.37
N SER A 55 5.11 -10.65 12.94
CA SER A 55 6.07 -11.30 13.85
C SER A 55 6.78 -10.31 14.78
N VAL A 56 6.79 -9.03 14.46
CA VAL A 56 7.52 -7.98 15.21
C VAL A 56 6.60 -6.89 15.77
N VAL A 57 5.40 -6.67 15.19
CA VAL A 57 4.42 -5.70 15.68
C VAL A 57 3.02 -6.29 15.72
N SER A 58 2.18 -5.82 16.65
CA SER A 58 0.82 -6.34 16.86
C SER A 58 -0.25 -5.58 16.06
N THR A 59 0.10 -4.44 15.46
CA THR A 59 -0.83 -3.57 14.73
C THR A 59 -0.46 -3.47 13.25
N ASN A 60 -1.41 -3.03 12.43
CA ASN A 60 -1.15 -2.79 11.01
C ASN A 60 -0.38 -1.48 10.81
N THR A 61 0.88 -1.59 10.40
CA THR A 61 1.75 -0.45 10.10
C THR A 61 1.94 -0.20 8.61
N ASN A 62 1.83 -1.24 7.77
CA ASN A 62 2.37 -1.18 6.41
C ASN A 62 1.63 -2.00 5.35
N LEU A 63 0.43 -2.52 5.62
CA LEU A 63 -0.33 -3.32 4.63
C LEU A 63 -0.46 -2.58 3.29
N GLY A 64 -0.92 -1.32 3.32
CA GLY A 64 -1.07 -0.52 2.10
C GLY A 64 0.25 -0.31 1.36
N LEU A 65 1.35 -0.11 2.10
CA LEU A 65 2.69 -0.01 1.52
C LEU A 65 3.11 -1.33 0.85
N ILE A 66 2.88 -2.46 1.50
CA ILE A 66 3.19 -3.80 0.96
C ILE A 66 2.40 -4.03 -0.33
N LEU A 67 1.09 -3.75 -0.33
CA LEU A 67 0.23 -3.89 -1.50
C LEU A 67 0.70 -3.04 -2.68
N LEU A 68 1.18 -1.82 -2.44
CA LEU A 68 1.69 -0.95 -3.51
C LEU A 68 3.12 -1.33 -3.94
N MET A 69 3.98 -1.73 -3.02
CA MET A 69 5.37 -2.07 -3.34
C MET A 69 5.51 -3.41 -4.06
N ALA A 70 4.65 -4.39 -3.76
CA ALA A 70 4.82 -5.73 -4.31
C ALA A 70 4.72 -5.78 -5.84
N PRO A 71 3.71 -5.17 -6.51
CA PRO A 71 3.68 -5.11 -7.98
C PRO A 71 4.86 -4.36 -8.58
N LEU A 72 5.27 -3.23 -7.97
CA LEU A 72 6.42 -2.45 -8.42
C LEU A 72 7.73 -3.22 -8.32
N ALA A 73 7.95 -3.96 -7.24
CA ALA A 73 9.13 -4.79 -7.06
C ALA A 73 9.18 -5.95 -8.07
N LYS A 74 8.03 -6.56 -8.36
CA LYS A 74 7.92 -7.65 -9.33
C LYS A 74 8.10 -7.19 -10.78
N ALA A 75 7.71 -5.97 -11.10
CA ALA A 75 7.84 -5.42 -12.44
C ALA A 75 9.29 -5.31 -12.94
N GLY A 76 10.27 -5.34 -12.03
CA GLY A 76 11.70 -5.20 -12.40
C GLY A 76 12.05 -3.75 -12.78
N THR A 77 11.41 -3.20 -13.79
CA THR A 77 11.37 -1.75 -14.06
C THR A 77 10.04 -1.20 -13.57
N PRO A 78 10.04 -0.19 -12.68
CA PRO A 78 8.82 0.39 -12.14
C PRO A 78 8.19 1.38 -13.15
N ASP A 79 7.73 0.86 -14.27
CA ASP A 79 6.99 1.59 -15.29
C ASP A 79 5.60 0.95 -15.50
N SER A 80 4.74 1.65 -16.23
CA SER A 80 3.35 1.22 -16.46
C SER A 80 3.25 -0.10 -17.22
N GLU A 81 4.18 -0.40 -18.11
CA GLU A 81 4.18 -1.63 -18.89
C GLU A 81 4.55 -2.83 -18.01
N GLY A 82 5.64 -2.72 -17.25
CA GLY A 82 6.08 -3.75 -16.32
C GLY A 82 5.05 -4.07 -15.24
N VAL A 83 4.44 -3.03 -14.65
CA VAL A 83 3.38 -3.24 -13.65
C VAL A 83 2.15 -3.92 -14.26
N ARG A 84 1.68 -3.48 -15.43
CA ARG A 84 0.54 -4.10 -16.11
C ARG A 84 0.81 -5.56 -16.48
N ALA A 85 2.03 -5.89 -16.90
CA ALA A 85 2.43 -7.28 -17.15
C ALA A 85 2.27 -8.13 -15.88
N VAL A 86 2.78 -7.68 -14.74
CA VAL A 86 2.62 -8.37 -13.44
C VAL A 86 1.16 -8.55 -13.08
N LEU A 87 0.33 -7.50 -13.23
CA LEU A 87 -1.09 -7.56 -12.88
C LEU A 87 -1.89 -8.49 -13.80
N THR A 88 -1.48 -8.62 -15.06
CA THR A 88 -2.13 -9.51 -16.03
C THR A 88 -1.82 -10.99 -15.77
N GLU A 89 -0.66 -11.28 -15.18
CA GLU A 89 -0.19 -12.65 -14.89
C GLU A 89 -0.71 -13.20 -13.55
N LEU A 90 -1.49 -12.43 -12.78
CA LEU A 90 -2.03 -12.85 -11.48
C LEU A 90 -2.88 -14.11 -11.60
N GLN A 91 -2.63 -15.05 -10.69
CA GLN A 91 -3.35 -16.31 -10.59
C GLN A 91 -4.39 -16.27 -9.44
N PRO A 92 -5.38 -17.18 -9.43
CA PRO A 92 -6.35 -17.27 -8.33
C PRO A 92 -5.70 -17.44 -6.95
N GLU A 93 -4.59 -18.15 -6.88
CA GLU A 93 -3.80 -18.36 -5.65
C GLU A 93 -3.21 -17.06 -5.12
N ASP A 94 -2.87 -16.10 -6.00
CA ASP A 94 -2.44 -14.76 -5.58
C ASP A 94 -3.56 -14.00 -4.87
N ALA A 95 -4.80 -14.10 -5.38
CA ALA A 95 -5.96 -13.52 -4.73
C ALA A 95 -6.19 -14.10 -3.33
N GLU A 96 -6.14 -15.43 -3.20
CA GLU A 96 -6.31 -16.12 -1.91
C GLU A 96 -5.28 -15.65 -0.88
N LEU A 97 -4.00 -15.59 -1.27
CA LEU A 97 -2.91 -15.17 -0.38
C LEU A 97 -2.99 -13.68 0.00
N VAL A 98 -3.37 -12.81 -0.93
CA VAL A 98 -3.58 -11.39 -0.63
C VAL A 98 -4.75 -11.22 0.34
N TYR A 99 -5.86 -11.95 0.18
CA TYR A 99 -6.98 -11.93 1.10
C TYR A 99 -6.59 -12.43 2.49
N LEU A 100 -5.84 -13.51 2.59
CA LEU A 100 -5.28 -13.98 3.86
C LEU A 100 -4.40 -12.93 4.52
N ALA A 101 -3.56 -12.24 3.74
CA ALA A 101 -2.71 -11.16 4.23
C ALA A 101 -3.53 -9.98 4.78
N ILE A 102 -4.54 -9.54 4.06
CA ILE A 102 -5.42 -8.43 4.49
C ILE A 102 -6.15 -8.82 5.79
N ASN A 103 -6.75 -10.00 5.85
CA ASN A 103 -7.44 -10.50 7.04
C ASN A 103 -6.49 -10.62 8.24
N SER A 104 -5.28 -11.15 8.02
CA SER A 104 -4.31 -11.32 9.09
C SER A 104 -3.73 -10.00 9.59
N SER A 105 -3.69 -8.96 8.76
CA SER A 105 -3.12 -7.66 9.11
C SER A 105 -3.91 -6.90 10.17
N LYS A 106 -5.14 -7.29 10.47
CA LYS A 106 -6.06 -6.55 11.35
C LYS A 106 -6.24 -5.09 10.94
N ALA A 107 -6.20 -4.81 9.64
CA ALA A 107 -6.38 -3.46 9.12
C ALA A 107 -7.76 -2.93 9.50
N GLY A 108 -7.79 -1.87 10.32
CA GLY A 108 -9.03 -1.19 10.68
C GLY A 108 -9.59 -0.38 9.50
N GLY A 109 -10.90 -0.17 9.46
CA GLY A 109 -11.55 0.71 8.48
C GLY A 109 -11.78 0.08 7.10
N LEU A 110 -11.70 -1.26 6.97
CA LEU A 110 -12.04 -1.94 5.73
C LEU A 110 -13.55 -1.92 5.43
N GLY A 111 -14.40 -1.66 6.45
CA GLY A 111 -15.86 -1.62 6.32
C GLY A 111 -16.47 -3.01 6.08
N ASP A 112 -17.73 -3.16 6.42
CA ASP A 112 -18.53 -4.34 6.04
C ASP A 112 -19.10 -4.10 4.63
N VAL A 113 -18.64 -4.85 3.65
CA VAL A 113 -19.17 -4.80 2.29
C VAL A 113 -19.89 -6.10 2.00
N VAL A 114 -21.18 -5.99 1.74
CA VAL A 114 -22.10 -7.12 1.56
C VAL A 114 -21.70 -8.02 0.37
N GLU A 115 -20.96 -7.49 -0.60
CA GLU A 115 -20.41 -8.25 -1.72
C GLU A 115 -18.89 -8.19 -1.69
N MET A 116 -18.23 -9.36 -1.62
CA MET A 116 -16.76 -9.52 -1.58
C MET A 116 -16.08 -8.96 -0.31
N ASP A 117 -16.72 -9.06 0.83
CA ASP A 117 -16.07 -8.78 2.12
C ASP A 117 -14.84 -9.69 2.29
N VAL A 118 -13.74 -9.09 2.74
CA VAL A 118 -12.48 -9.80 3.02
C VAL A 118 -12.66 -10.90 4.08
N ALA A 119 -13.72 -10.82 4.88
CA ALA A 119 -14.11 -11.85 5.85
C ALA A 119 -14.75 -13.09 5.18
N GLU A 120 -15.22 -12.97 3.94
CA GLU A 120 -15.79 -14.06 3.16
C GLU A 120 -14.73 -14.80 2.32
N ARG A 121 -15.16 -15.65 1.40
CA ARG A 121 -14.28 -16.46 0.55
C ARG A 121 -13.51 -15.55 -0.42
N ALA A 122 -12.19 -15.74 -0.52
CA ALA A 122 -11.36 -15.02 -1.49
C ALA A 122 -11.93 -15.12 -2.92
N PRO A 123 -11.99 -14.03 -3.68
CA PRO A 123 -12.42 -14.06 -5.06
C PRO A 123 -11.43 -14.82 -5.92
N LYS A 124 -11.91 -15.35 -7.04
CA LYS A 124 -11.05 -16.05 -8.01
C LYS A 124 -10.10 -15.11 -8.76
N SER A 125 -10.30 -13.81 -8.68
CA SER A 125 -9.48 -12.81 -9.32
C SER A 125 -9.22 -11.64 -8.37
N LEU A 126 -7.95 -11.36 -8.12
CA LEU A 126 -7.53 -10.21 -7.32
C LEU A 126 -7.94 -8.89 -8.01
N LEU A 127 -7.78 -8.80 -9.34
CA LEU A 127 -8.16 -7.59 -10.07
C LEU A 127 -9.66 -7.31 -9.99
N ALA A 128 -10.50 -8.33 -10.10
CA ALA A 128 -11.95 -8.14 -9.95
C ALA A 128 -12.31 -7.62 -8.55
N ALA A 129 -11.64 -8.11 -7.51
CA ALA A 129 -11.83 -7.61 -6.15
C ALA A 129 -11.38 -6.15 -6.00
N MET A 130 -10.23 -5.81 -6.57
CA MET A 130 -9.72 -4.43 -6.57
C MET A 130 -10.65 -3.50 -7.37
N GLU A 131 -11.23 -3.95 -8.47
CA GLU A 131 -12.21 -3.19 -9.25
C GLU A 131 -13.44 -2.83 -8.40
N HIS A 132 -14.01 -3.79 -7.68
CA HIS A 132 -15.11 -3.54 -6.76
C HIS A 132 -14.78 -2.56 -5.62
N ALA A 133 -13.52 -2.52 -5.18
CA ALA A 133 -13.06 -1.65 -4.11
C ALA A 133 -12.57 -0.27 -4.61
N SER A 134 -12.33 -0.10 -5.92
CA SER A 134 -11.58 1.03 -6.48
C SER A 134 -12.21 2.39 -6.27
N GLU A 135 -13.54 2.47 -6.21
CA GLU A 135 -14.25 3.75 -5.97
C GLU A 135 -14.06 4.27 -4.54
N ARG A 136 -13.79 3.37 -3.59
CA ARG A 136 -13.69 3.69 -2.16
C ARG A 136 -12.30 3.48 -1.56
N ASP A 137 -11.39 2.86 -2.28
CA ASP A 137 -10.03 2.55 -1.83
C ASP A 137 -9.01 2.92 -2.89
N PHE A 138 -8.17 3.90 -2.57
CA PHE A 138 -7.20 4.43 -3.51
C PHE A 138 -6.07 3.43 -3.83
N ILE A 139 -5.77 2.47 -2.94
CA ILE A 139 -4.83 1.38 -3.23
C ILE A 139 -5.44 0.44 -4.28
N ALA A 140 -6.71 0.08 -4.11
CA ALA A 140 -7.42 -0.75 -5.08
C ALA A 140 -7.51 -0.06 -6.45
N ALA A 141 -7.74 1.26 -6.49
CA ALA A 141 -7.75 2.04 -7.72
C ALA A 141 -6.42 1.93 -8.49
N GLN A 142 -5.26 1.84 -7.80
CA GLN A 142 -3.97 1.66 -8.46
C GLN A 142 -3.87 0.32 -9.21
N TYR A 143 -4.43 -0.76 -8.66
CA TYR A 143 -4.47 -2.04 -9.36
C TYR A 143 -5.30 -1.97 -10.65
N VAL A 144 -6.37 -1.20 -10.64
CA VAL A 144 -7.28 -1.04 -11.80
C VAL A 144 -6.66 -0.16 -12.88
N ASN A 145 -6.04 0.97 -12.50
CA ASN A 145 -5.46 1.91 -13.45
C ASN A 145 -4.01 1.57 -13.86
N GLY A 146 -3.43 0.47 -13.36
CA GLY A 146 -2.06 0.07 -13.67
C GLY A 146 -1.02 0.97 -13.02
N PHE A 147 -1.30 1.50 -11.83
CA PHE A 147 -0.42 2.38 -11.04
C PHE A 147 -0.16 3.74 -11.69
N ASP A 148 -1.07 4.21 -12.54
CA ASP A 148 -0.88 5.46 -13.28
C ASP A 148 -0.75 6.68 -12.36
N ASP A 149 -1.56 6.79 -11.31
CA ASP A 149 -1.45 7.90 -10.36
C ASP A 149 -0.09 7.94 -9.65
N ILE A 150 0.49 6.77 -9.36
CA ILE A 150 1.83 6.69 -8.75
C ILE A 150 2.90 7.05 -9.78
N LEU A 151 2.86 6.46 -10.96
CA LEU A 151 3.92 6.54 -11.94
C LEU A 151 3.89 7.84 -12.76
N SER A 152 2.69 8.33 -13.11
CA SER A 152 2.51 9.49 -13.99
C SER A 152 2.23 10.79 -13.21
N VAL A 153 1.84 10.70 -11.91
CA VAL A 153 1.54 11.89 -11.10
C VAL A 153 2.46 12.00 -9.90
N ALA A 154 2.44 11.01 -8.98
CA ALA A 154 3.14 11.13 -7.70
C ALA A 154 4.67 11.16 -7.87
N ALA A 155 5.24 10.24 -8.65
CA ALA A 155 6.68 10.15 -8.86
C ALA A 155 7.23 11.40 -9.61
N PRO A 156 6.62 11.89 -10.71
CA PRO A 156 7.03 13.15 -11.34
C PRO A 156 6.93 14.36 -10.41
N LYS A 157 5.89 14.48 -9.58
CA LYS A 157 5.76 15.58 -8.60
C LYS A 157 6.89 15.52 -7.57
N LEU A 158 7.20 14.34 -7.03
CA LEU A 158 8.31 14.18 -6.10
C LEU A 158 9.64 14.61 -6.74
N TYR A 159 9.89 14.17 -7.97
CA TYR A 159 11.08 14.56 -8.71
C TYR A 159 11.15 16.07 -8.95
N GLN A 160 10.06 16.71 -9.38
CA GLN A 160 9.99 18.16 -9.57
C GLN A 160 10.28 18.92 -8.28
N ASN A 161 9.74 18.49 -7.14
CA ASN A 161 9.99 19.13 -5.84
C ASN A 161 11.46 18.99 -5.42
N GLN A 162 12.11 17.88 -5.71
CA GLN A 162 13.55 17.71 -5.50
C GLN A 162 14.39 18.62 -6.42
N GLN A 163 14.03 18.72 -7.71
CA GLN A 163 14.69 19.60 -8.66
C GLN A 163 14.52 21.10 -8.31
N ALA A 164 13.45 21.46 -7.62
CA ALA A 164 13.22 22.81 -7.09
C ALA A 164 14.11 23.13 -5.86
N GLY A 165 15.00 22.22 -5.45
CA GLY A 165 15.97 22.44 -4.38
C GLY A 165 15.46 22.11 -2.98
N LEU A 166 14.31 21.46 -2.86
CA LEU A 166 13.83 20.98 -1.55
C LEU A 166 14.70 19.80 -1.06
N SER A 167 14.88 19.72 0.26
CA SER A 167 15.45 18.51 0.85
C SER A 167 14.59 17.29 0.53
N GLN A 168 15.17 16.08 0.58
CA GLN A 168 14.39 14.86 0.34
C GLN A 168 13.16 14.77 1.25
N ILE A 169 13.28 15.14 2.51
CA ILE A 169 12.18 15.13 3.48
C ILE A 169 11.10 16.13 3.08
N ASP A 170 11.49 17.38 2.79
CA ASP A 170 10.56 18.44 2.42
C ASP A 170 9.86 18.13 1.08
N ALA A 171 10.58 17.58 0.11
CA ALA A 171 10.02 17.14 -1.17
C ALA A 171 8.95 16.06 -0.96
N ILE A 172 9.19 15.08 -0.10
CA ILE A 172 8.21 14.03 0.24
C ILE A 172 6.97 14.64 0.90
N VAL A 173 7.15 15.49 1.91
CA VAL A 173 6.05 16.13 2.63
C VAL A 173 5.22 17.00 1.69
N ARG A 174 5.87 17.83 0.88
CA ARG A 174 5.20 18.70 -0.09
C ARG A 174 4.43 17.88 -1.12
N THR A 175 5.06 16.87 -1.70
CA THR A 175 4.38 15.97 -2.65
C THR A 175 3.16 15.31 -2.03
N HIS A 176 3.26 14.85 -0.78
CA HIS A 176 2.13 14.26 -0.07
C HIS A 176 0.97 15.26 0.08
N VAL A 177 1.24 16.49 0.50
CA VAL A 177 0.21 17.55 0.63
C VAL A 177 -0.41 17.89 -0.73
N GLU A 178 0.40 17.99 -1.79
CA GLU A 178 -0.09 18.21 -3.15
C GLU A 178 -0.99 17.06 -3.64
N LEU A 179 -0.63 15.82 -3.34
CA LEU A 179 -1.47 14.65 -3.66
C LEU A 179 -2.78 14.65 -2.88
N MET A 180 -2.76 15.02 -1.59
CA MET A 180 -4.00 15.16 -0.79
C MET A 180 -4.96 16.21 -1.36
N SER A 181 -4.45 17.23 -2.06
CA SER A 181 -5.29 18.23 -2.75
C SER A 181 -5.94 17.71 -4.03
N LEU A 182 -5.39 16.65 -4.62
CA LEU A 182 -5.89 16.03 -5.83
C LEU A 182 -6.77 14.80 -5.55
N TYR A 183 -6.41 14.06 -4.51
CA TYR A 183 -7.02 12.79 -4.15
C TYR A 183 -7.40 12.83 -2.67
N PRO A 184 -8.69 12.67 -2.31
CA PRO A 184 -9.10 12.52 -0.92
C PRO A 184 -8.40 11.31 -0.28
N ASP A 185 -7.99 11.45 1.00
CA ASP A 185 -7.50 10.28 1.75
C ASP A 185 -8.69 9.37 2.07
N THR A 186 -8.82 8.29 1.30
CA THR A 186 -9.94 7.36 1.41
C THR A 186 -10.02 6.66 2.76
N LEU A 187 -8.90 6.54 3.49
CA LEU A 187 -8.90 5.98 4.84
C LEU A 187 -9.47 6.99 5.85
N ILE A 188 -9.10 8.26 5.72
CA ILE A 188 -9.64 9.34 6.57
C ILE A 188 -11.14 9.50 6.28
N ALA A 189 -11.55 9.59 5.01
CA ALA A 189 -12.95 9.69 4.62
C ALA A 189 -13.80 8.56 5.20
N ARG A 190 -13.33 7.31 5.15
CA ARG A 190 -14.02 6.16 5.75
C ARG A 190 -14.12 6.20 7.27
N LYS A 191 -13.13 6.80 7.96
CA LYS A 191 -13.11 6.87 9.43
C LYS A 191 -13.88 8.07 9.98
N CYS A 192 -13.89 9.17 9.28
CA CYS A 192 -14.41 10.46 9.76
C CYS A 192 -15.69 10.91 9.05
N GLY A 193 -16.08 10.24 7.94
CA GLY A 193 -17.13 10.72 7.04
C GLY A 193 -16.61 11.79 6.06
N ASP A 194 -17.47 12.15 5.10
CA ASP A 194 -17.13 13.11 4.03
C ASP A 194 -17.30 14.60 4.47
N GLU A 195 -17.20 14.92 5.78
CA GLU A 195 -17.27 16.30 6.29
C GLU A 195 -15.90 16.98 6.34
#